data_bf99ce5850206a68ea499d77a39f2809
#
_entry.id   bf99ce5850206a68ea499d77a39f2809
#
_cell.length_a   1.000
_cell.length_b   1.000
_cell.length_c   1.000
_cell.angle_alpha   90.00
_cell.angle_beta   90.00
_cell.angle_gamma   90.00
#
_symmetry.space_group_name_H-M   'P 1'
#
loop_
_entity.id
_entity.type
_entity.pdbx_description
1 polymer ?
#
loop_
_entity_poly.entity_id
_entity_poly.type
_entity_poly.pdbx_seq_one_letter_code
_entity_poly.pdbx_strand_id
1 'polypeptide(L)'
;MIVHIFRGPGRIFGMTRDEAGRNLPARYAPWTGFKTTEMFADEPHAGVDVNACLRDIEDYGYHVTDAHERITHRVAEDSGS
;
A
#
# COMPACT_ATOMS: atom_id res chain seq x y z
N MET A 1 9.10 10.77 -0.64
CA MET A 1 8.76 9.82 -1.71
C MET A 1 7.38 10.15 -2.26
N ILE A 2 7.27 10.27 -3.57
CA ILE A 2 5.98 10.45 -4.21
C ILE A 2 5.28 9.09 -4.29
N VAL A 3 4.10 9.02 -3.71
CA VAL A 3 3.35 7.76 -3.60
C VAL A 3 2.00 7.94 -4.28
N HIS A 4 1.68 7.01 -5.16
CA HIS A 4 0.39 6.97 -5.85
C HIS A 4 -0.51 5.99 -5.12
N ILE A 5 -1.68 6.44 -4.72
CA ILE A 5 -2.62 5.64 -3.93
C ILE A 5 -3.77 5.21 -4.82
N PHE A 6 -4.05 3.92 -4.79
CA PHE A 6 -5.12 3.31 -5.57
C PHE A 6 -6.10 2.62 -4.62
N ARG A 7 -7.34 2.53 -5.06
CA ARG A 7 -8.38 1.79 -4.33
C ARG A 7 -8.65 0.48 -5.04
N GLY A 8 -8.69 -0.59 -4.26
CA GLY A 8 -9.19 -1.87 -4.71
C GLY A 8 -10.61 -2.08 -4.22
N PRO A 9 -11.18 -3.26 -4.44
CA PRO A 9 -12.52 -3.58 -3.95
C PRO A 9 -12.60 -3.53 -2.43
N GLY A 10 -13.77 -3.16 -1.93
CA GLY A 10 -13.96 -3.07 -0.50
C GLY A 10 -13.19 -1.89 0.09
N ARG A 11 -12.37 -2.17 1.10
CA ARG A 11 -11.59 -1.15 1.80
C ARG A 11 -10.10 -1.28 1.56
N ILE A 12 -9.73 -1.96 0.47
CA ILE A 12 -8.33 -2.18 0.16
C ILE A 12 -7.74 -0.95 -0.53
N PHE A 13 -6.54 -0.57 -0.10
CA PHE A 13 -5.78 0.50 -0.73
C PHE A 13 -4.40 -0.03 -1.11
N GLY A 14 -3.92 0.38 -2.28
CA GLY A 14 -2.58 0.05 -2.73
C GLY A 14 -1.78 1.32 -2.91
N MET A 15 -0.51 1.28 -2.54
CA MET A 15 0.38 2.43 -2.60
C MET A 15 1.65 2.03 -3.30
N THR A 16 2.08 2.83 -4.27
CA THR A 16 3.22 2.48 -5.10
C THR A 16 3.86 3.74 -5.67
N ARG A 17 5.11 3.63 -6.11
CA ARG A 17 5.76 4.69 -6.86
C ARG A 17 5.40 4.66 -8.34
N ASP A 18 4.80 3.58 -8.82
CA ASP A 18 4.40 3.49 -10.21
C ASP A 18 3.12 4.28 -10.44
N GLU A 19 3.19 5.28 -11.29
CA GLU A 19 2.07 6.18 -11.55
C GLU A 19 0.83 5.45 -12.05
N ALA A 20 1.01 4.39 -12.80
CA ALA A 20 -0.10 3.61 -13.34
C ALA A 20 -0.53 2.46 -12.42
N GLY A 21 0.21 2.20 -11.33
CA GLY A 21 -0.13 1.13 -10.42
C GLY A 21 0.05 -0.26 -10.99
N ARG A 22 0.90 -0.39 -12.02
CA ARG A 22 1.03 -1.66 -12.73
C ARG A 22 1.63 -2.78 -11.91
N ASN A 23 2.36 -2.43 -10.87
CA ASN A 23 2.99 -3.43 -10.00
C ASN A 23 2.12 -3.83 -8.82
N LEU A 24 0.91 -3.28 -8.71
CA LEU A 24 0.02 -3.66 -7.64
C LEU A 24 -0.52 -5.08 -7.85
N PRO A 25 -0.75 -5.83 -6.76
CA PRO A 25 -1.18 -7.23 -6.89
C PRO A 25 -2.50 -7.39 -7.63
N ALA A 26 -2.50 -8.26 -8.62
CA ALA A 26 -3.71 -8.51 -9.42
C ALA A 26 -4.84 -9.14 -8.59
N ARG A 27 -4.50 -9.82 -7.51
CA ARG A 27 -5.52 -10.48 -6.67
C ARG A 27 -6.45 -9.50 -5.97
N TYR A 28 -6.06 -8.23 -5.91
CA TYR A 28 -6.90 -7.17 -5.33
C TYR A 28 -7.46 -6.23 -6.40
N ALA A 29 -7.29 -6.59 -7.66
CA ALA A 29 -7.82 -5.76 -8.75
C ALA A 29 -9.36 -5.88 -8.80
N PRO A 30 -10.04 -4.91 -9.41
CA PRO A 30 -9.46 -3.80 -10.18
C PRO A 30 -8.99 -2.66 -9.28
N TRP A 31 -7.90 -2.02 -9.70
CA TRP A 31 -7.36 -0.87 -9.01
C TRP A 31 -7.82 0.41 -9.69
N THR A 32 -8.28 1.36 -8.88
CA THR A 32 -8.71 2.67 -9.38
C THR A 32 -7.87 3.73 -8.72
N GLY A 33 -7.36 4.66 -9.50
CA GLY A 33 -6.56 5.75 -8.97
C GLY A 33 -7.36 6.56 -7.96
N PHE A 34 -6.75 6.88 -6.82
CA PHE A 34 -7.39 7.63 -5.76
C PHE A 34 -6.74 8.99 -5.58
N LYS A 35 -5.46 9.03 -5.25
CA LYS A 35 -4.72 10.27 -5.16
C LYS A 35 -3.23 10.02 -5.15
N THR A 36 -2.47 11.09 -5.34
CA THR A 36 -1.02 11.07 -5.24
C THR A 36 -0.64 11.97 -4.07
N THR A 37 0.31 11.52 -3.27
CA THR A 37 0.79 12.31 -2.15
C THR A 37 2.29 12.10 -1.97
N GLU A 38 2.91 13.02 -1.24
CA GLU A 38 4.31 12.85 -0.87
C GLU A 38 4.38 12.40 0.58
N MET A 39 5.16 11.34 0.84
CA MET A 39 5.33 10.79 2.17
C MET A 39 6.78 10.88 2.59
N PHE A 40 6.99 11.26 3.84
CA PHE A 40 8.31 11.37 4.44
C PHE A 40 8.38 10.46 5.65
N ALA A 41 9.51 9.78 5.81
CA ALA A 41 9.71 8.91 6.97
C ALA A 41 9.48 9.70 8.26
N ASP A 42 8.84 9.05 9.21
CA ASP A 42 8.56 9.59 10.54
C ASP A 42 7.57 10.75 10.57
N GLU A 43 6.97 11.11 9.42
CA GLU A 43 5.92 12.12 9.40
C GLU A 43 4.56 11.46 9.39
N PRO A 44 3.66 11.87 10.29
CA PRO A 44 2.33 11.26 10.34
C PRO A 44 1.51 11.59 9.10
N HIS A 45 0.71 10.63 8.69
CA HIS A 45 -0.23 10.79 7.59
C HIS A 45 -1.50 10.08 8.00
N ALA A 46 -2.62 10.77 7.99
CA ALA A 46 -3.88 10.24 8.49
C ALA A 46 -4.24 8.92 7.83
N GLY A 47 -4.51 7.91 8.65
CA GLY A 47 -4.95 6.61 8.16
C GLY A 47 -3.85 5.74 7.58
N VAL A 48 -2.58 6.16 7.65
CA VAL A 48 -1.47 5.43 7.04
C VAL A 48 -0.32 5.29 8.03
N ASP A 49 0.22 4.08 8.11
CA ASP A 49 1.48 3.85 8.78
C ASP A 49 2.58 4.15 7.76
N VAL A 50 3.06 5.39 7.77
CA VAL A 50 3.98 5.88 6.75
C VAL A 50 5.27 5.07 6.68
N ASN A 51 5.86 4.78 7.82
CA ASN A 51 7.14 4.05 7.82
C ASN A 51 6.98 2.65 7.27
N ALA A 52 5.88 1.96 7.61
CA ALA A 52 5.60 0.65 7.06
C ALA A 52 5.35 0.73 5.56
N CYS A 53 4.61 1.74 5.13
CA CYS A 53 4.31 1.94 3.71
C CYS A 53 5.60 2.15 2.91
N LEU A 54 6.46 3.05 3.36
CA LEU A 54 7.71 3.34 2.67
C LEU A 54 8.63 2.12 2.62
N ARG A 55 8.69 1.38 3.72
CA ARG A 55 9.51 0.16 3.77
C ARG A 55 9.00 -0.88 2.79
N ASP A 56 7.68 -1.11 2.75
CA ASP A 56 7.11 -2.08 1.85
C ASP A 56 7.34 -1.70 0.38
N ILE A 57 7.24 -0.41 0.06
CA ILE A 57 7.50 0.05 -1.29
C ILE A 57 8.96 -0.22 -1.68
N GLU A 58 9.90 0.02 -0.77
CA GLU A 58 11.29 -0.25 -1.04
C GLU A 58 11.60 -1.73 -1.17
N ASP A 59 10.99 -2.55 -0.32
CA ASP A 59 11.29 -3.97 -0.27
C ASP A 59 10.54 -4.77 -1.34
N TYR A 60 9.32 -4.38 -1.64
CA TYR A 60 8.42 -5.16 -2.50
C TYR A 60 7.89 -4.39 -3.70
N GLY A 61 8.09 -3.09 -3.72
CA GLY A 61 7.59 -2.23 -4.80
C GLY A 61 6.24 -1.62 -4.53
N TYR A 62 5.53 -2.09 -3.52
CA TYR A 62 4.20 -1.58 -3.18
C TYR A 62 3.84 -1.90 -1.74
N HIS A 63 2.80 -1.22 -1.27
CA HIS A 63 2.22 -1.45 0.05
C HIS A 63 0.71 -1.60 -0.13
N VAL A 64 0.14 -2.65 0.45
CA VAL A 64 -1.30 -2.89 0.41
C VAL A 64 -1.83 -2.89 1.83
N THR A 65 -2.94 -2.20 2.03
CA THR A 65 -3.54 -2.11 3.36
C THR A 65 -5.06 -2.15 3.26
N ASP A 66 -5.68 -2.72 4.26
CA ASP A 66 -7.11 -2.59 4.50
C ASP A 66 -7.33 -1.33 5.33
N ALA A 67 -8.54 -0.75 5.27
CA ALA A 67 -8.82 0.47 6.01
C ALA A 67 -8.63 0.31 7.51
N HIS A 68 -8.69 -0.92 8.03
CA HIS A 68 -8.59 -1.18 9.45
C HIS A 68 -7.26 -1.77 9.87
N GLU A 69 -6.55 -2.40 8.96
CA GLU A 69 -5.28 -3.02 9.32
C GLU A 69 -4.38 -3.13 8.11
N ARG A 70 -3.09 -3.22 8.40
CA ARG A 70 -2.07 -3.36 7.38
C ARG A 70 -2.04 -4.80 6.88
N ILE A 71 -2.02 -4.96 5.56
CA ILE A 71 -1.85 -6.25 4.92
C ILE A 71 -0.38 -6.34 4.48
N THR A 72 0.34 -7.34 4.97
CA THR A 72 1.74 -7.49 4.63
C THR A 72 1.96 -8.75 3.82
N HIS A 73 3.09 -8.79 3.15
CA HIS A 73 3.45 -9.95 2.35
C HIS A 73 3.74 -11.18 3.19
N ARG A 74 3.98 -10.98 4.47
CA ARG A 74 4.31 -12.06 5.38
C ARG A 74 3.10 -12.56 6.17
N VAL A 75 1.94 -12.00 5.91
CA VAL A 75 0.74 -12.42 6.64
C VAL A 75 0.49 -13.91 6.47
N ALA A 76 0.69 -14.42 5.26
CA ALA A 76 0.44 -15.82 4.99
C ALA A 76 1.33 -16.72 5.84
N GLU A 77 2.57 -16.37 6.02
CA GLU A 77 3.45 -17.18 6.85
C GLU A 77 3.11 -17.03 8.32
N ASP A 78 2.65 -15.86 8.71
CA ASP A 78 2.23 -15.64 10.09
C ASP A 78 0.94 -16.37 10.39
N SER A 79 0.09 -16.51 9.41
CA SER A 79 -1.18 -17.16 9.61
C SER A 79 -1.04 -18.64 9.98
N GLY A 80 0.10 -19.19 9.68
CA GLY A 80 0.38 -20.56 10.10
C GLY A 80 0.68 -20.67 11.57
N SER A 81 0.85 -19.58 12.18
CA SER A 81 1.22 -19.54 13.60
C SER A 81 0.05 -19.25 14.47
#